data_fe0ca7a9d17a955ae6f34efcaa0a2fbd
#
_entry.id   fe0ca7a9d17a955ae6f34efcaa0a2fbd
#
_cell.length_a   1.000
_cell.length_b   1.000
_cell.length_c   1.000
_cell.angle_alpha   90.00
_cell.angle_beta   90.00
_cell.angle_gamma   90.00
#
_symmetry.space_group_name_H-M   'P 1'
#
loop_
_entity.id
_entity.type
_entity.pdbx_description
1 polymer ?
#
loop_
_entity_poly.entity_id
_entity_poly.type
_entity_poly.pdbx_seq_one_letter_code
_entity_poly.pdbx_strand_id
1 'polypeptide(L)'
;MTTNELMTAWLDRCERERVKPRTYSRYKGLIVQHILPGLGDTQIDDLGRRQISEFLTAHQADGNLRGEALSATSTNLMLTVLNAAFTYACDMELLPANPCDRIRRVPGPPSRVEAFTREEQRRLEEAIAAWEDRRLFGIRLCLYTGLRIGELLGLEWQDVDMEKGILHIQKTVYREKNAEGEWQLFVDRPKTAASERMVPLPGYLAEDLRIYRRGARSEFVIENKKAERMSIRSYQYLFERLTEKAGVRKLNFHALRHTFATRAR
;
A
#
# COMPACT_ATOMS: atom_id res chain seq x y z
N MET A 1 6.47 22.44 26.80
CA MET A 1 6.84 21.36 25.84
C MET A 1 6.48 21.78 24.44
N THR A 2 7.40 21.71 23.49
CA THR A 2 7.13 22.03 22.10
C THR A 2 6.41 20.87 21.39
N THR A 3 5.76 21.17 20.28
CA THR A 3 5.14 20.12 19.42
C THR A 3 6.20 19.15 18.88
N ASN A 4 7.41 19.64 18.58
CA ASN A 4 8.54 18.78 18.16
C ASN A 4 8.90 17.75 19.25
N GLU A 5 9.02 18.21 20.50
CA GLU A 5 9.33 17.32 21.65
C GLU A 5 8.21 16.29 21.85
N LEU A 6 6.94 16.69 21.74
CA LEU A 6 5.80 15.78 21.83
C LEU A 6 5.82 14.74 20.71
N MET A 7 6.01 15.16 19.45
CA MET A 7 6.04 14.24 18.30
C MET A 7 7.19 13.24 18.40
N THR A 8 8.36 13.69 18.90
CA THR A 8 9.51 12.81 19.13
C THR A 8 9.19 11.77 20.21
N ALA A 9 8.68 12.20 21.37
CA ALA A 9 8.30 11.29 22.44
C ALA A 9 7.24 10.27 22.04
N TRP A 10 6.27 10.71 21.21
CA TRP A 10 5.23 9.83 20.69
C TRP A 10 5.79 8.83 19.66
N LEU A 11 6.72 9.23 18.80
CA LEU A 11 7.40 8.31 17.88
C LEU A 11 8.22 7.27 18.64
N ASP A 12 8.92 7.65 19.71
CA ASP A 12 9.66 6.73 20.57
C ASP A 12 8.72 5.73 21.27
N ARG A 13 7.51 6.17 21.65
CA ARG A 13 6.46 5.26 22.13
C ARG A 13 6.03 4.27 21.04
N CYS A 14 5.77 4.75 19.82
CA CYS A 14 5.39 3.90 18.69
C CYS A 14 6.45 2.82 18.41
N GLU A 15 7.73 3.15 18.55
CA GLU A 15 8.83 2.20 18.38
C GLU A 15 8.84 1.15 19.50
N ARG A 16 8.71 1.57 20.75
CA ARG A 16 8.62 0.67 21.91
C ARG A 16 7.41 -0.26 21.84
N GLU A 17 6.26 0.23 21.39
CA GLU A 17 5.04 -0.55 21.18
C GLU A 17 5.07 -1.42 19.90
N ARG A 18 6.20 -1.45 19.19
CA ARG A 18 6.43 -2.24 17.99
C ARG A 18 5.42 -1.97 16.88
N VAL A 19 5.06 -0.71 16.68
CA VAL A 19 4.29 -0.31 15.50
C VAL A 19 5.00 -0.81 14.25
N LYS A 20 4.26 -1.39 13.30
CA LYS A 20 4.86 -1.95 12.09
C LYS A 20 5.78 -0.94 11.39
N PRO A 21 6.99 -1.33 10.94
CA PRO A 21 8.00 -0.44 10.37
C PRO A 21 7.45 0.52 9.32
N ARG A 22 6.65 0.01 8.38
CA ARG A 22 6.01 0.82 7.35
C ARG A 22 5.05 1.88 7.89
N THR A 23 4.33 1.59 8.97
CA THR A 23 3.43 2.55 9.60
C THR A 23 4.23 3.61 10.34
N TYR A 24 5.27 3.20 11.05
CA TYR A 24 6.21 4.10 11.72
C TYR A 24 6.89 5.05 10.73
N SER A 25 7.49 4.53 9.66
CA SER A 25 8.12 5.34 8.60
C SER A 25 7.14 6.35 7.99
N ARG A 26 5.88 5.95 7.80
CA ARG A 26 4.84 6.84 7.29
C ARG A 26 4.50 7.95 8.28
N TYR A 27 4.39 7.63 9.57
CA TYR A 27 4.15 8.64 10.62
C TYR A 27 5.33 9.60 10.71
N LYS A 28 6.55 9.07 10.80
CA LYS A 28 7.78 9.88 10.83
C LYS A 28 7.88 10.80 9.61
N GLY A 29 7.61 10.28 8.41
CA GLY A 29 7.60 11.08 7.19
C GLY A 29 6.61 12.24 7.24
N LEU A 30 5.37 11.99 7.70
CA LEU A 30 4.36 13.05 7.85
C LEU A 30 4.76 14.09 8.90
N ILE A 31 5.29 13.66 10.03
CA ILE A 31 5.75 14.56 11.08
C ILE A 31 6.85 15.47 10.56
N VAL A 32 7.91 14.89 10.02
CA VAL A 32 9.10 15.66 9.58
C VAL A 32 8.81 16.57 8.38
N GLN A 33 8.01 16.10 7.43
CA GLN A 33 7.79 16.81 6.17
C GLN A 33 6.63 17.82 6.21
N HIS A 34 5.67 17.63 7.12
CA HIS A 34 4.45 18.45 7.12
C HIS A 34 4.12 19.05 8.49
N ILE A 35 4.23 18.31 9.60
CA ILE A 35 3.79 18.80 10.90
C ILE A 35 4.83 19.73 11.51
N LEU A 36 6.09 19.31 11.60
CA LEU A 36 7.14 20.08 12.23
C LEU A 36 7.42 21.44 11.55
N PRO A 37 7.42 21.56 10.21
CA PRO A 37 7.66 22.86 9.57
C PRO A 37 6.64 23.94 9.93
N GLY A 38 5.41 23.55 10.29
CA GLY A 38 4.33 24.51 10.60
C GLY A 38 3.99 24.63 12.08
N LEU A 39 4.23 23.57 12.88
CA LEU A 39 3.82 23.53 14.28
C LEU A 39 4.98 23.19 15.24
N GLY A 40 6.14 22.78 14.74
CA GLY A 40 7.22 22.20 15.55
C GLY A 40 7.67 23.05 16.73
N ASP A 41 7.80 24.35 16.55
CA ASP A 41 8.27 25.29 17.56
C ASP A 41 7.16 25.81 18.50
N THR A 42 5.90 25.48 18.19
CA THR A 42 4.74 25.93 18.99
C THR A 42 4.62 25.11 20.27
N GLN A 43 4.39 25.76 21.41
CA GLN A 43 4.11 25.09 22.67
C GLN A 43 2.77 24.34 22.58
N ILE A 44 2.72 23.13 23.14
CA ILE A 44 1.49 22.31 23.06
C ILE A 44 0.32 22.94 23.78
N ASP A 45 0.57 23.73 24.83
CA ASP A 45 -0.44 24.47 25.60
C ASP A 45 -1.07 25.62 24.79
N ASP A 46 -0.36 26.15 23.79
CA ASP A 46 -0.81 27.21 22.91
C ASP A 46 -1.61 26.68 21.69
N LEU A 47 -1.61 25.36 21.49
CA LEU A 47 -2.30 24.73 20.38
C LEU A 47 -3.74 24.36 20.74
N GLY A 48 -4.68 25.20 20.29
CA GLY A 48 -6.09 24.91 20.36
C GLY A 48 -6.64 24.31 19.06
N ARG A 49 -7.92 23.90 19.11
CA ARG A 49 -8.64 23.36 17.93
C ARG A 49 -8.56 24.27 16.71
N ARG A 50 -8.62 25.57 16.92
CA ARG A 50 -8.61 26.57 15.83
C ARG A 50 -7.29 26.53 15.08
N GLN A 51 -6.15 26.59 15.78
CA GLN A 51 -4.83 26.57 15.17
C GLN A 51 -4.56 25.29 14.38
N ILE A 52 -4.97 24.13 14.93
CA ILE A 52 -4.84 22.85 14.22
C ILE A 52 -5.74 22.80 12.98
N SER A 53 -6.96 23.30 13.06
CA SER A 53 -7.87 23.37 11.90
C SER A 53 -7.33 24.29 10.80
N GLU A 54 -6.81 25.46 11.16
CA GLU A 54 -6.18 26.41 10.22
C GLU A 54 -4.95 25.78 9.57
N PHE A 55 -4.09 25.11 10.35
CA PHE A 55 -2.94 24.36 9.84
C PHE A 55 -3.33 23.30 8.81
N LEU A 56 -4.31 22.45 9.10
CA LEU A 56 -4.79 21.41 8.19
C LEU A 56 -5.38 22.00 6.91
N THR A 57 -6.10 23.13 7.02
CA THR A 57 -6.70 23.83 5.88
C THR A 57 -5.63 24.44 4.97
N ALA A 58 -4.60 25.07 5.55
CA ALA A 58 -3.46 25.60 4.79
C ALA A 58 -2.73 24.51 4.02
N HIS A 59 -2.49 23.35 4.66
CA HIS A 59 -1.84 22.21 3.98
C HIS A 59 -2.70 21.59 2.87
N GLN A 60 -4.01 21.71 2.99
CA GLN A 60 -4.90 21.28 1.92
C GLN A 60 -4.81 22.19 0.69
N ALA A 61 -4.52 23.48 0.88
CA ALA A 61 -4.37 24.45 -0.20
C ALA A 61 -2.98 24.34 -0.90
N ASP A 62 -1.87 24.29 -0.11
CA ASP A 62 -0.51 24.46 -0.63
C ASP A 62 0.51 23.46 -0.06
N GLY A 63 0.08 22.40 0.58
CA GLY A 63 0.88 21.71 1.59
C GLY A 63 1.72 20.49 1.17
N ASN A 64 1.94 20.19 -0.12
CA ASN A 64 2.88 19.14 -0.47
C ASN A 64 4.31 19.70 -0.72
N LEU A 65 5.31 18.80 -0.81
CA LEU A 65 6.71 19.15 -1.09
C LEU A 65 6.94 19.86 -2.44
N ARG A 66 5.92 19.93 -3.29
CA ARG A 66 5.96 20.56 -4.61
C ARG A 66 5.12 21.83 -4.66
N GLY A 67 4.59 22.30 -3.53
CA GLY A 67 3.67 23.43 -3.47
C GLY A 67 2.29 23.13 -4.05
N GLU A 68 1.86 21.86 -4.07
CA GLU A 68 0.54 21.47 -4.56
C GLU A 68 -0.36 21.06 -3.39
N ALA A 69 -1.66 21.23 -3.55
CA ALA A 69 -2.68 20.85 -2.58
C ALA A 69 -2.53 19.38 -2.12
N LEU A 70 -2.60 19.17 -0.80
CA LEU A 70 -2.64 17.81 -0.27
C LEU A 70 -4.02 17.18 -0.48
N SER A 71 -4.03 15.89 -0.80
CA SER A 71 -5.28 15.14 -0.87
C SER A 71 -5.97 15.08 0.50
N ALA A 72 -7.31 15.02 0.51
CA ALA A 72 -8.09 14.83 1.73
C ALA A 72 -7.62 13.60 2.54
N THR A 73 -7.18 12.54 1.87
CA THR A 73 -6.62 11.34 2.51
C THR A 73 -5.33 11.65 3.28
N SER A 74 -4.43 12.44 2.69
CA SER A 74 -3.17 12.83 3.33
C SER A 74 -3.40 13.78 4.50
N THR A 75 -4.28 14.78 4.33
CA THR A 75 -4.68 15.70 5.39
C THR A 75 -5.36 14.97 6.56
N ASN A 76 -6.25 14.03 6.27
CA ASN A 76 -6.88 13.21 7.30
C ASN A 76 -5.91 12.27 8.02
N LEU A 77 -4.84 11.85 7.36
CA LEU A 77 -3.80 11.08 8.03
C LEU A 77 -2.94 11.96 8.94
N MET A 78 -2.64 13.22 8.57
CA MET A 78 -2.00 14.17 9.49
C MET A 78 -2.85 14.41 10.73
N LEU A 79 -4.17 14.62 10.55
CA LEU A 79 -5.08 14.73 11.69
C LEU A 79 -5.05 13.47 12.57
N THR A 80 -4.95 12.29 11.98
CA THR A 80 -4.85 11.02 12.74
C THR A 80 -3.57 10.97 13.56
N VAL A 81 -2.44 11.42 13.01
CA VAL A 81 -1.15 11.45 13.71
C VAL A 81 -1.17 12.49 14.82
N LEU A 82 -1.64 13.71 14.55
CA LEU A 82 -1.80 14.78 15.55
C LEU A 82 -2.70 14.30 16.69
N ASN A 83 -3.87 13.76 16.37
CA ASN A 83 -4.80 13.27 17.38
C ASN A 83 -4.18 12.18 18.26
N ALA A 84 -3.44 11.24 17.70
CA ALA A 84 -2.77 10.18 18.45
C ALA A 84 -1.65 10.72 19.37
N ALA A 85 -0.86 11.67 18.89
CA ALA A 85 0.19 12.31 19.70
C ALA A 85 -0.39 13.17 20.82
N PHE A 86 -1.46 13.92 20.56
CA PHE A 86 -2.13 14.72 21.61
C PHE A 86 -2.92 13.85 22.59
N THR A 87 -3.48 12.72 22.17
CA THR A 87 -4.02 11.71 23.11
C THR A 87 -2.92 11.19 24.03
N TYR A 88 -1.74 10.88 23.48
CA TYR A 88 -0.59 10.52 24.31
C TYR A 88 -0.20 11.62 25.30
N ALA A 89 -0.25 12.90 24.91
CA ALA A 89 0.03 14.00 25.81
C ALA A 89 -1.00 14.06 26.96
N CYS A 90 -2.27 13.82 26.69
CA CYS A 90 -3.30 13.74 27.73
C CYS A 90 -3.11 12.53 28.65
N ASP A 91 -2.77 11.35 28.09
CA ASP A 91 -2.48 10.13 28.86
C ASP A 91 -1.30 10.31 29.82
N MET A 92 -0.35 11.17 29.44
CA MET A 92 0.83 11.54 30.24
C MET A 92 0.61 12.77 31.13
N GLU A 93 -0.63 13.23 31.25
CA GLU A 93 -1.02 14.42 32.05
C GLU A 93 -0.30 15.72 31.63
N LEU A 94 0.24 15.79 30.40
CA LEU A 94 0.90 16.98 29.86
C LEU A 94 -0.11 18.03 29.37
N LEU A 95 -1.33 17.60 29.03
CA LEU A 95 -2.44 18.46 28.62
C LEU A 95 -3.74 18.00 29.26
N PRO A 96 -4.63 18.93 29.64
CA PRO A 96 -5.93 18.60 30.23
C PRO A 96 -6.95 18.06 29.22
N ALA A 97 -6.77 18.35 27.93
CA ALA A 97 -7.68 17.95 26.87
C ALA A 97 -6.95 17.88 25.51
N ASN A 98 -7.42 17.00 24.63
CA ASN A 98 -6.85 16.86 23.29
C ASN A 98 -7.37 17.99 22.37
N PRO A 99 -6.49 18.87 21.84
CA PRO A 99 -6.93 19.97 20.96
C PRO A 99 -7.48 19.48 19.60
N CYS A 100 -7.23 18.21 19.22
CA CYS A 100 -7.80 17.61 18.02
C CYS A 100 -9.25 17.14 18.19
N ASP A 101 -9.77 17.11 19.41
CA ASP A 101 -11.15 16.69 19.67
C ASP A 101 -12.16 17.48 18.85
N ARG A 102 -13.11 16.77 18.26
CA ARG A 102 -14.19 17.34 17.41
C ARG A 102 -13.70 18.03 16.12
N ILE A 103 -12.43 17.91 15.73
CA ILE A 103 -12.00 18.31 14.38
C ILE A 103 -12.60 17.32 13.39
N ARG A 104 -13.38 17.83 12.45
CA ARG A 104 -13.99 17.00 11.41
C ARG A 104 -12.96 16.62 10.36
N ARG A 105 -13.06 15.39 9.88
CA ARG A 105 -12.26 14.95 8.73
C ARG A 105 -12.65 15.73 7.48
N VAL A 106 -11.67 16.03 6.66
CA VAL A 106 -11.87 16.66 5.36
C VAL A 106 -12.61 15.70 4.44
N PRO A 107 -13.74 16.10 3.85
CA PRO A 107 -14.43 15.25 2.88
C PRO A 107 -13.56 15.07 1.64
N GLY A 108 -13.35 13.83 1.25
CA GLY A 108 -12.66 13.48 0.00
C GLY A 108 -13.68 13.24 -1.13
N PRO A 109 -13.23 13.28 -2.40
CA PRO A 109 -14.08 12.84 -3.49
C PRO A 109 -14.51 11.38 -3.26
N PRO A 110 -15.73 11.00 -3.67
CA PRO A 110 -16.19 9.63 -3.53
C PRO A 110 -15.19 8.69 -4.22
N SER A 111 -14.72 7.68 -3.48
CA SER A 111 -13.81 6.69 -4.02
C SER A 111 -14.53 5.90 -5.11
N ARG A 112 -14.23 6.19 -6.38
CA ARG A 112 -14.66 5.34 -7.48
C ARG A 112 -13.74 4.14 -7.56
N VAL A 113 -14.31 2.97 -7.34
CA VAL A 113 -13.61 1.70 -7.55
C VAL A 113 -13.48 1.50 -9.06
N GLU A 114 -12.28 1.74 -9.59
CA GLU A 114 -12.02 1.54 -11.00
C GLU A 114 -11.66 0.09 -11.27
N ALA A 115 -12.45 -0.54 -12.16
CA ALA A 115 -12.23 -1.89 -12.68
C ALA A 115 -12.16 -1.84 -14.21
N PHE A 116 -11.47 -2.78 -14.81
CA PHE A 116 -11.47 -2.95 -16.26
C PHE A 116 -12.84 -3.47 -16.71
N THR A 117 -13.33 -2.99 -17.85
CA THR A 117 -14.51 -3.54 -18.50
C THR A 117 -14.23 -4.96 -19.01
N ARG A 118 -15.25 -5.69 -19.44
CA ARG A 118 -15.07 -7.03 -20.05
C ARG A 118 -14.21 -6.97 -21.30
N GLU A 119 -14.42 -5.94 -22.11
CA GLU A 119 -13.68 -5.73 -23.34
C GLU A 119 -12.22 -5.36 -23.06
N GLU A 120 -11.94 -4.48 -22.07
CA GLU A 120 -10.57 -4.15 -21.65
C GLU A 120 -9.85 -5.37 -21.08
N GLN A 121 -10.53 -6.21 -20.30
CA GLN A 121 -9.96 -7.45 -19.79
C GLN A 121 -9.59 -8.41 -20.94
N ARG A 122 -10.48 -8.60 -21.93
CA ARG A 122 -10.21 -9.42 -23.12
C ARG A 122 -8.96 -8.93 -23.86
N ARG A 123 -8.85 -7.62 -24.09
CA ARG A 123 -7.68 -7.00 -24.75
C ARG A 123 -6.39 -7.17 -23.94
N LEU A 124 -6.46 -7.09 -22.62
CA LEU A 124 -5.32 -7.41 -21.74
C LEU A 124 -4.88 -8.86 -21.90
N GLU A 125 -5.82 -9.80 -21.92
CA GLU A 125 -5.52 -11.23 -22.06
C GLU A 125 -4.93 -11.55 -23.45
N GLU A 126 -5.44 -10.94 -24.51
CA GLU A 126 -4.87 -11.03 -25.86
C GLU A 126 -3.44 -10.47 -25.91
N ALA A 127 -3.21 -9.32 -25.29
CA ALA A 127 -1.88 -8.74 -25.21
C ALA A 127 -0.91 -9.59 -24.39
N ILE A 128 -1.37 -10.24 -23.31
CA ILE A 128 -0.58 -11.20 -22.53
C ILE A 128 -0.18 -12.41 -23.39
N ALA A 129 -1.13 -12.96 -24.16
CA ALA A 129 -0.89 -14.11 -25.01
C ALA A 129 0.08 -13.80 -26.18
N ALA A 130 -0.02 -12.57 -26.71
CA ALA A 130 0.83 -12.13 -27.84
C ALA A 130 2.23 -11.65 -27.41
N TRP A 131 2.49 -11.45 -26.14
CA TRP A 131 3.77 -10.93 -25.65
C TRP A 131 4.57 -12.02 -24.96
N GLU A 132 5.69 -12.44 -25.52
CA GLU A 132 6.59 -13.47 -25.00
C GLU A 132 7.34 -13.04 -23.73
N ASP A 133 6.61 -12.69 -22.69
CA ASP A 133 7.17 -12.36 -21.37
C ASP A 133 6.47 -13.17 -20.29
N ARG A 134 7.17 -14.20 -19.78
CA ARG A 134 6.64 -15.10 -18.75
C ARG A 134 6.08 -14.38 -17.52
N ARG A 135 6.64 -13.22 -17.15
CA ARG A 135 6.19 -12.46 -15.97
C ARG A 135 4.75 -11.98 -16.07
N LEU A 136 4.21 -11.86 -17.30
CA LEU A 136 2.82 -11.45 -17.53
C LEU A 136 1.80 -12.49 -17.03
N PHE A 137 2.21 -13.74 -16.84
CA PHE A 137 1.36 -14.76 -16.23
C PHE A 137 0.82 -14.34 -14.87
N GLY A 138 1.61 -13.65 -14.04
CA GLY A 138 1.16 -13.15 -12.74
C GLY A 138 0.05 -12.09 -12.84
N ILE A 139 0.01 -11.29 -13.92
CA ILE A 139 -1.09 -10.35 -14.17
C ILE A 139 -2.37 -11.12 -14.46
N ARG A 140 -2.30 -12.15 -15.30
CA ARG A 140 -3.42 -13.06 -15.55
C ARG A 140 -3.87 -13.76 -14.27
N LEU A 141 -2.93 -14.23 -13.46
CA LEU A 141 -3.24 -14.83 -12.16
C LEU A 141 -4.02 -13.86 -11.26
N CYS A 142 -3.63 -12.57 -11.19
CA CYS A 142 -4.34 -11.56 -10.42
C CYS A 142 -5.75 -11.27 -10.95
N LEU A 143 -5.98 -11.30 -12.27
CA LEU A 143 -7.30 -11.12 -12.86
C LEU A 143 -8.31 -12.18 -12.41
N TYR A 144 -7.84 -13.40 -12.15
CA TYR A 144 -8.70 -14.55 -11.80
C TYR A 144 -8.66 -14.95 -10.32
N THR A 145 -7.79 -14.34 -9.51
CA THR A 145 -7.66 -14.67 -8.08
C THR A 145 -7.81 -13.46 -7.17
N GLY A 146 -7.75 -12.26 -7.74
CA GLY A 146 -7.80 -11.02 -6.97
C GLY A 146 -6.63 -10.82 -6.01
N LEU A 147 -5.48 -11.44 -6.26
CA LEU A 147 -4.27 -11.25 -5.46
C LEU A 147 -3.82 -9.78 -5.46
N ARG A 148 -3.32 -9.31 -4.31
CA ARG A 148 -2.60 -8.04 -4.26
C ARG A 148 -1.20 -8.21 -4.84
N ILE A 149 -0.61 -7.14 -5.40
CA ILE A 149 0.73 -7.20 -5.99
C ILE A 149 1.78 -7.75 -5.01
N GLY A 150 1.72 -7.37 -3.74
CA GLY A 150 2.65 -7.89 -2.72
C GLY A 150 2.44 -9.36 -2.40
N GLU A 151 1.20 -9.86 -2.45
CA GLU A 151 0.86 -11.28 -2.30
C GLU A 151 1.37 -12.09 -3.50
N LEU A 152 1.11 -11.61 -4.71
CA LEU A 152 1.60 -12.24 -5.94
C LEU A 152 3.13 -12.38 -5.95
N LEU A 153 3.86 -11.29 -5.66
CA LEU A 153 5.32 -11.28 -5.67
C LEU A 153 5.92 -11.97 -4.43
N GLY A 154 5.11 -12.22 -3.40
CA GLY A 154 5.47 -13.04 -2.25
C GLY A 154 5.28 -14.53 -2.45
N LEU A 155 4.55 -14.93 -3.51
CA LEU A 155 4.17 -16.33 -3.74
C LEU A 155 5.38 -17.16 -4.19
N GLU A 156 5.58 -18.28 -3.53
CA GLU A 156 6.60 -19.27 -3.83
C GLU A 156 5.95 -20.58 -4.29
N TRP A 157 6.67 -21.43 -5.01
CA TRP A 157 6.12 -22.69 -5.49
C TRP A 157 5.67 -23.65 -4.39
N GLN A 158 6.25 -23.55 -3.21
CA GLN A 158 5.80 -24.30 -2.03
C GLN A 158 4.43 -23.85 -1.51
N ASP A 159 4.01 -22.63 -1.84
CA ASP A 159 2.71 -22.08 -1.46
C ASP A 159 1.59 -22.50 -2.45
N VAL A 160 1.91 -23.32 -3.47
CA VAL A 160 1.00 -23.76 -4.52
C VAL A 160 0.72 -25.25 -4.40
N ASP A 161 -0.48 -25.61 -4.00
CA ASP A 161 -0.98 -26.98 -4.07
C ASP A 161 -1.46 -27.26 -5.51
N MET A 162 -0.56 -27.91 -6.29
CA MET A 162 -0.85 -28.21 -7.70
C MET A 162 -1.90 -29.31 -7.89
N GLU A 163 -2.08 -30.19 -6.92
CA GLU A 163 -3.07 -31.28 -6.99
C GLU A 163 -4.47 -30.74 -6.77
N LYS A 164 -4.64 -29.94 -5.72
CA LYS A 164 -5.93 -29.34 -5.40
C LYS A 164 -6.21 -28.07 -6.18
N GLY A 165 -5.23 -27.47 -6.85
CA GLY A 165 -5.36 -26.19 -7.54
C GLY A 165 -5.62 -25.05 -6.54
N ILE A 166 -4.84 -24.97 -5.46
CA ILE A 166 -5.03 -23.99 -4.39
C ILE A 166 -3.74 -23.19 -4.18
N LEU A 167 -3.88 -21.87 -4.01
CA LEU A 167 -2.80 -20.99 -3.57
C LEU A 167 -2.95 -20.71 -2.06
N HIS A 168 -1.89 -20.90 -1.30
CA HIS A 168 -1.80 -20.54 0.10
C HIS A 168 -1.18 -19.15 0.25
N ILE A 169 -1.99 -18.15 0.56
CA ILE A 169 -1.52 -16.76 0.67
C ILE A 169 -1.11 -16.51 2.12
N GLN A 170 0.20 -16.55 2.39
CA GLN A 170 0.78 -16.46 3.73
C GLN A 170 1.85 -15.36 3.83
N LYS A 171 2.20 -14.71 2.72
CA LYS A 171 3.26 -13.72 2.65
C LYS A 171 2.82 -12.51 1.82
N THR A 172 3.38 -11.37 2.13
CA THR A 172 3.28 -10.17 1.30
C THR A 172 4.63 -9.48 1.23
N VAL A 173 4.98 -9.06 0.04
CA VAL A 173 6.20 -8.28 -0.21
C VAL A 173 5.85 -6.80 -0.23
N TYR A 174 6.68 -5.98 0.37
CA TYR A 174 6.60 -4.52 0.27
C TYR A 174 7.99 -3.93 0.16
N ARG A 175 8.05 -2.68 -0.29
CA ARG A 175 9.29 -1.92 -0.42
C ARG A 175 9.34 -0.86 0.66
N GLU A 176 10.45 -0.82 1.39
CA GLU A 176 10.71 0.13 2.46
C GLU A 176 12.16 0.55 2.40
N LYS A 177 12.52 1.68 3.03
CA LYS A 177 13.90 2.04 3.25
C LYS A 177 14.45 1.29 4.47
N ASN A 178 15.67 0.75 4.34
CA ASN A 178 16.41 0.19 5.47
C ASN A 178 16.96 1.30 6.39
N ALA A 179 17.71 0.94 7.42
CA ALA A 179 18.29 1.88 8.35
C ALA A 179 19.28 2.87 7.68
N GLU A 180 19.91 2.44 6.60
CA GLU A 180 20.86 3.21 5.78
C GLU A 180 20.14 4.12 4.76
N GLY A 181 18.82 4.11 4.72
CA GLY A 181 18.01 4.91 3.80
C GLY A 181 17.87 4.32 2.38
N GLU A 182 18.37 3.11 2.16
CA GLU A 182 18.29 2.42 0.89
C GLU A 182 16.98 1.66 0.73
N TRP A 183 16.46 1.63 -0.50
CA TRP A 183 15.23 0.90 -0.80
C TRP A 183 15.45 -0.59 -0.87
N GLN A 184 14.81 -1.34 0.04
CA GLN A 184 14.89 -2.79 0.12
C GLN A 184 13.50 -3.44 0.05
N LEU A 185 13.45 -4.70 -0.41
CA LEU A 185 12.25 -5.53 -0.35
C LEU A 185 12.20 -6.26 0.99
N PHE A 186 11.06 -6.14 1.65
CA PHE A 186 10.75 -6.86 2.87
C PHE A 186 9.63 -7.86 2.61
N VAL A 187 9.70 -8.99 3.26
CA VAL A 187 8.66 -10.02 3.26
C VAL A 187 8.04 -10.04 4.66
N ASP A 188 6.75 -9.83 4.74
CA ASP A 188 6.01 -9.86 6.01
C ASP A 188 4.87 -10.87 5.92
N ARG A 189 4.51 -11.42 7.06
CA ARG A 189 3.26 -12.18 7.17
C ARG A 189 2.06 -11.22 7.19
N PRO A 190 0.90 -11.65 6.70
CA PRO A 190 -0.31 -10.84 6.77
C PRO A 190 -0.60 -10.35 8.20
N LYS A 191 -1.18 -9.15 8.32
CA LYS A 191 -1.44 -8.49 9.61
C LYS A 191 -2.43 -9.23 10.52
N THR A 192 -3.29 -10.08 9.94
CA THR A 192 -4.34 -10.80 10.66
C THR A 192 -4.44 -12.24 10.13
N ALA A 193 -4.86 -13.18 10.97
CA ALA A 193 -5.16 -14.54 10.55
C ALA A 193 -6.19 -14.60 9.39
N ALA A 194 -7.12 -13.64 9.34
CA ALA A 194 -8.07 -13.50 8.21
C ALA A 194 -7.41 -13.10 6.87
N SER A 195 -6.14 -12.68 6.89
CA SER A 195 -5.38 -12.38 5.67
C SER A 195 -4.59 -13.58 5.15
N GLU A 196 -4.36 -14.59 6.00
CA GLU A 196 -3.92 -15.92 5.57
C GLU A 196 -5.15 -16.63 5.00
N ARG A 197 -5.07 -16.97 3.73
CA ARG A 197 -6.21 -17.56 3.05
C ARG A 197 -5.78 -18.51 1.94
N MET A 198 -6.64 -19.45 1.67
CA MET A 198 -6.57 -20.31 0.50
C MET A 198 -7.37 -19.69 -0.64
N VAL A 199 -6.79 -19.65 -1.83
CA VAL A 199 -7.44 -19.14 -3.04
C VAL A 199 -7.50 -20.26 -4.05
N PRO A 200 -8.71 -20.80 -4.36
CA PRO A 200 -8.86 -21.82 -5.37
C PRO A 200 -8.60 -21.25 -6.78
N LEU A 201 -7.94 -22.02 -7.61
CA LEU A 201 -7.70 -21.71 -9.01
C LEU A 201 -8.78 -22.35 -9.89
N PRO A 202 -9.31 -21.63 -10.88
CA PRO A 202 -10.05 -22.26 -11.97
C PRO A 202 -9.22 -23.36 -12.64
N GLY A 203 -9.83 -24.48 -13.02
CA GLY A 203 -9.13 -25.65 -13.53
C GLY A 203 -8.17 -25.35 -14.69
N TYR A 204 -8.62 -24.52 -15.67
CA TYR A 204 -7.77 -24.09 -16.78
C TYR A 204 -6.56 -23.25 -16.32
N LEU A 205 -6.72 -22.42 -15.29
CA LEU A 205 -5.61 -21.61 -14.75
C LEU A 205 -4.61 -22.46 -13.95
N ALA A 206 -5.10 -23.50 -13.26
CA ALA A 206 -4.24 -24.47 -12.59
C ALA A 206 -3.39 -25.25 -13.60
N GLU A 207 -3.96 -25.65 -14.75
CA GLU A 207 -3.22 -26.30 -15.81
C GLU A 207 -2.17 -25.38 -16.44
N ASP A 208 -2.55 -24.15 -16.77
CA ASP A 208 -1.60 -23.14 -17.26
C ASP A 208 -0.46 -22.91 -16.27
N LEU A 209 -0.75 -22.91 -14.97
CA LEU A 209 0.26 -22.76 -13.92
C LEU A 209 1.23 -23.97 -13.85
N ARG A 210 0.73 -25.18 -14.09
CA ARG A 210 1.58 -26.40 -14.21
C ARG A 210 2.55 -26.27 -15.38
N ILE A 211 2.06 -25.83 -16.54
CA ILE A 211 2.90 -25.60 -17.73
C ILE A 211 3.91 -24.49 -17.44
N TYR A 212 3.46 -23.40 -16.85
CA TYR A 212 4.30 -22.26 -16.48
C TYR A 212 5.44 -22.67 -15.54
N ARG A 213 5.18 -23.56 -14.56
CA ARG A 213 6.18 -24.05 -13.60
C ARG A 213 7.35 -24.77 -14.27
N ARG A 214 7.16 -25.45 -15.40
CA ARG A 214 8.23 -26.18 -16.12
C ARG A 214 9.41 -25.29 -16.52
N GLY A 215 9.18 -24.00 -16.68
CA GLY A 215 10.23 -23.02 -17.00
C GLY A 215 10.67 -22.16 -15.80
N ALA A 216 10.32 -22.53 -14.57
CA ALA A 216 10.78 -21.85 -13.36
C ALA A 216 12.28 -22.09 -13.13
N ARG A 217 12.99 -21.06 -12.70
CA ARG A 217 14.43 -21.09 -12.42
C ARG A 217 14.75 -20.79 -10.96
N SER A 218 13.73 -20.46 -10.17
CA SER A 218 13.83 -20.14 -8.75
C SER A 218 12.60 -20.65 -7.99
N GLU A 219 12.61 -20.46 -6.67
CA GLU A 219 11.47 -20.76 -5.81
C GLU A 219 10.26 -19.81 -6.01
N PHE A 220 10.44 -18.65 -6.64
CA PHE A 220 9.40 -17.65 -6.81
C PHE A 220 8.48 -17.98 -7.98
N VAL A 221 7.18 -17.85 -7.78
CA VAL A 221 6.20 -18.01 -8.88
C VAL A 221 6.41 -16.93 -9.95
N ILE A 222 6.68 -15.69 -9.53
CA ILE A 222 7.07 -14.61 -10.44
C ILE A 222 8.49 -14.16 -10.14
N GLU A 223 9.39 -14.45 -11.06
CA GLU A 223 10.81 -14.14 -10.95
C GLU A 223 11.25 -13.07 -11.95
N ASN A 224 12.33 -12.38 -11.65
CA ASN A 224 12.97 -11.45 -12.58
C ASN A 224 13.88 -12.19 -13.60
N LYS A 225 14.53 -11.45 -14.49
CA LYS A 225 15.45 -12.03 -15.49
C LYS A 225 16.67 -12.74 -14.88
N LYS A 226 17.01 -12.46 -13.63
CA LYS A 226 18.12 -13.07 -12.88
C LYS A 226 17.67 -14.24 -12.01
N ALA A 227 16.43 -14.73 -12.14
CA ALA A 227 15.80 -15.73 -11.28
C ALA A 227 15.69 -15.31 -9.80
N GLU A 228 15.58 -14.00 -9.54
CA GLU A 228 15.38 -13.44 -8.21
C GLU A 228 13.94 -12.97 -8.04
N ARG A 229 13.54 -12.66 -6.80
CA ARG A 229 12.24 -12.08 -6.50
C ARG A 229 12.04 -10.76 -7.25
N MET A 230 10.93 -10.64 -7.94
CA MET A 230 10.59 -9.45 -8.72
C MET A 230 10.30 -8.25 -7.81
N SER A 231 10.85 -7.07 -8.13
CA SER A 231 10.53 -5.86 -7.39
C SER A 231 9.14 -5.34 -7.75
N ILE A 232 8.44 -4.76 -6.76
CA ILE A 232 7.09 -4.20 -6.95
C ILE A 232 7.10 -3.12 -8.03
N ARG A 233 8.08 -2.21 -8.00
CA ARG A 233 8.17 -1.10 -8.95
C ARG A 233 8.37 -1.60 -10.38
N SER A 234 9.27 -2.56 -10.57
CA SER A 234 9.51 -3.14 -11.90
C SER A 234 8.29 -3.89 -12.42
N TYR A 235 7.53 -4.53 -11.53
CA TYR A 235 6.31 -5.23 -11.92
C TYR A 235 5.15 -4.28 -12.24
N GLN A 236 5.01 -3.18 -11.50
CA GLN A 236 4.08 -2.11 -11.84
C GLN A 236 4.41 -1.50 -13.21
N TYR A 237 5.68 -1.25 -13.50
CA TYR A 237 6.11 -0.75 -14.80
C TYR A 237 5.81 -1.74 -15.94
N LEU A 238 6.00 -3.04 -15.71
CA LEU A 238 5.62 -4.08 -16.67
C LEU A 238 4.10 -4.03 -16.95
N PHE A 239 3.28 -3.86 -15.90
CA PHE A 239 1.84 -3.73 -16.04
C PHE A 239 1.44 -2.45 -16.79
N GLU A 240 2.06 -1.32 -16.52
CA GLU A 240 1.84 -0.07 -17.27
C GLU A 240 2.09 -0.27 -18.76
N ARG A 241 3.21 -0.91 -19.13
CA ARG A 241 3.52 -1.23 -20.52
C ARG A 241 2.52 -2.20 -21.15
N LEU A 242 2.00 -3.14 -20.39
CA LEU A 242 0.96 -4.05 -20.87
C LEU A 242 -0.34 -3.30 -21.16
N THR A 243 -0.78 -2.40 -20.28
CA THR A 243 -2.00 -1.60 -20.49
C THR A 243 -1.88 -0.70 -21.72
N GLU A 244 -0.71 -0.13 -21.94
CA GLU A 244 -0.38 0.66 -23.13
C GLU A 244 -0.46 -0.19 -24.42
N LYS A 245 0.18 -1.37 -24.42
CA LYS A 245 0.18 -2.31 -25.55
C LYS A 245 -1.22 -2.85 -25.86
N ALA A 246 -2.03 -3.09 -24.83
CA ALA A 246 -3.42 -3.54 -24.97
C ALA A 246 -4.38 -2.40 -25.40
N GLY A 247 -3.94 -1.15 -25.40
CA GLY A 247 -4.76 0.03 -25.71
C GLY A 247 -5.95 0.18 -24.76
N VAL A 248 -5.76 -0.12 -23.46
CA VAL A 248 -6.78 0.01 -22.42
C VAL A 248 -6.47 1.19 -21.51
N ARG A 249 -7.44 1.59 -20.67
CA ARG A 249 -7.25 2.68 -19.70
C ARG A 249 -6.05 2.40 -18.78
N LYS A 250 -5.29 3.46 -18.51
CA LYS A 250 -4.19 3.38 -17.54
C LYS A 250 -4.75 3.39 -16.12
N LEU A 251 -4.97 2.23 -15.55
CA LEU A 251 -5.36 2.03 -14.16
C LEU A 251 -4.17 1.52 -13.35
N ASN A 252 -4.21 1.72 -12.03
CA ASN A 252 -3.20 1.14 -11.15
C ASN A 252 -3.34 -0.39 -11.06
N PHE A 253 -2.30 -1.07 -10.60
CA PHE A 253 -2.28 -2.55 -10.52
C PHE A 253 -3.44 -3.12 -9.65
N HIS A 254 -3.92 -2.36 -8.66
CA HIS A 254 -5.01 -2.80 -7.81
C HIS A 254 -6.35 -2.93 -8.54
N ALA A 255 -6.48 -2.28 -9.71
CA ALA A 255 -7.65 -2.42 -10.58
C ALA A 255 -7.88 -3.87 -11.03
N LEU A 256 -6.84 -4.70 -11.15
CA LEU A 256 -6.99 -6.14 -11.43
C LEU A 256 -7.82 -6.83 -10.35
N ARG A 257 -7.55 -6.54 -9.09
CA ARG A 257 -8.32 -7.08 -7.96
C ARG A 257 -9.76 -6.53 -7.93
N HIS A 258 -9.95 -5.26 -8.27
CA HIS A 258 -11.28 -4.69 -8.40
C HIS A 258 -12.07 -5.34 -9.54
N THR A 259 -11.40 -5.61 -10.66
CA THR A 259 -11.97 -6.34 -11.79
C THR A 259 -12.43 -7.74 -11.37
N PHE A 260 -11.56 -8.49 -10.68
CA PHE A 260 -11.93 -9.79 -10.11
C PHE A 260 -13.15 -9.68 -9.19
N ALA A 261 -13.13 -8.79 -8.21
CA ALA A 261 -14.22 -8.63 -7.25
C ALA A 261 -15.56 -8.23 -7.89
N THR A 262 -15.50 -7.46 -8.98
CA THR A 262 -16.70 -7.06 -9.75
C THR A 262 -17.27 -8.23 -10.58
N ARG A 263 -16.43 -9.21 -10.97
CA ARG A 263 -16.86 -10.41 -11.75
C ARG A 263 -17.35 -11.54 -10.85
N ALA A 264 -16.85 -11.64 -9.62
CA ALA A 264 -17.19 -12.69 -8.65
C ALA A 264 -18.53 -12.44 -7.93
N ARG A 265 -19.21 -11.33 -8.24
CA ARG A 265 -20.58 -11.01 -7.79
C ARG A 265 -21.60 -11.46 -8.83
#